data_1446b9856099354cb3f7c49a5f57631d
#
_entry.id   1446b9856099354cb3f7c49a5f57631d
#
_cell.length_a   1.000
_cell.length_b   1.000
_cell.length_c   1.000
_cell.angle_alpha   90.00
_cell.angle_beta   90.00
_cell.angle_gamma   90.00
#
_symmetry.space_group_name_H-M   'P 1'
#
loop_
_entity.id
_entity.type
_entity.pdbx_description
1 polymer ?
#
loop_
_entity_poly.entity_id
_entity_poly.type
_entity_poly.pdbx_seq_one_letter_code
_entity_poly.pdbx_strand_id
1 'polypeptide(L)'
;MADAKIYTALGLMSGTSLDGIDAAVIQTDGTSIHSFGPFETKPYHPEFRGRLREAMGTREISAKLERELTHMHAELIQELSKKHDLMSSDIDIIGFHGQTTQHEPANQFTLQLGDGALLAELTGRPVINNFRAADVAVGGEGAPLAPVYHRALATNLGQPIAIVNIGGVANVSFISSDKLLAFDTGPGNALIDDLVLARTGKSFDQDGQLAAKGRVDKSSLTNFLSHEFFKQPPPKSLDRNAFNISVTDRLSLENAAATLVAFTTTAITRSASFFPEPVNQWLVTGGGRHNPMIMKELSERLGKVVQPVESVGWNGDAIEAEAFAFMAVRSLLKLPLSFPSTTGVSEAMTGGDLHHPN
;
A
#
# COMPACT_ATOMS: atom_id res chain seq x y z
N MET A 1 -35.47 -5.71 -4.70
CA MET A 1 -34.24 -6.19 -4.03
C MET A 1 -34.15 -5.38 -2.76
N ALA A 2 -33.94 -6.00 -1.59
CA ALA A 2 -33.70 -5.22 -0.38
C ALA A 2 -32.43 -4.39 -0.61
N ASP A 3 -32.47 -3.12 -0.26
CA ASP A 3 -31.29 -2.24 -0.33
C ASP A 3 -30.17 -2.88 0.52
N ALA A 4 -28.98 -3.02 -0.07
CA ALA A 4 -27.83 -3.53 0.66
C ALA A 4 -27.53 -2.61 1.86
N LYS A 5 -27.22 -3.21 3.02
CA LYS A 5 -26.84 -2.39 4.19
C LYS A 5 -25.55 -1.63 3.88
N ILE A 6 -25.57 -0.33 4.09
CA ILE A 6 -24.38 0.53 4.04
C ILE A 6 -23.75 0.55 5.43
N TYR A 7 -22.46 0.29 5.50
CA TYR A 7 -21.65 0.32 6.72
C TYR A 7 -20.79 1.57 6.75
N THR A 8 -20.72 2.22 7.89
CA THR A 8 -19.68 3.20 8.18
C THR A 8 -18.46 2.45 8.73
N ALA A 9 -17.42 2.34 7.95
CA ALA A 9 -16.21 1.60 8.29
C ALA A 9 -15.02 2.54 8.47
N LEU A 10 -14.23 2.30 9.51
CA LEU A 10 -12.97 2.99 9.77
C LEU A 10 -11.81 2.02 9.45
N GLY A 11 -10.87 2.46 8.66
CA GLY A 11 -9.65 1.70 8.35
C GLY A 11 -8.43 2.32 8.99
N LEU A 12 -7.53 1.45 9.41
CA LEU A 12 -6.26 1.81 10.03
C LEU A 12 -5.11 1.18 9.25
N MET A 13 -4.14 1.98 8.90
CA MET A 13 -2.93 1.53 8.20
C MET A 13 -1.68 2.02 8.90
N SER A 14 -0.68 1.15 8.96
CA SER A 14 0.71 1.47 9.30
C SER A 14 1.61 0.75 8.30
N GLY A 15 2.33 1.54 7.50
CA GLY A 15 3.13 1.05 6.38
C GLY A 15 4.59 0.74 6.75
N THR A 16 5.29 0.08 5.83
CA THR A 16 6.72 -0.26 5.98
C THR A 16 7.66 0.95 5.91
N SER A 17 7.15 2.14 5.57
CA SER A 17 7.85 3.43 5.68
C SER A 17 8.12 3.82 7.13
N LEU A 18 7.35 3.26 8.08
CA LEU A 18 7.47 3.53 9.52
C LEU A 18 7.37 5.03 9.84
N ASP A 19 6.55 5.76 9.13
CA ASP A 19 6.35 7.21 9.30
C ASP A 19 5.21 7.54 10.28
N GLY A 20 4.17 6.71 10.33
CA GLY A 20 3.03 6.95 11.20
C GLY A 20 1.90 5.95 11.02
N ILE A 21 0.75 6.35 11.50
CA ILE A 21 -0.51 5.63 11.42
C ILE A 21 -1.50 6.50 10.65
N ASP A 22 -2.22 5.90 9.71
CA ASP A 22 -3.29 6.52 8.97
C ASP A 22 -4.63 5.93 9.41
N ALA A 23 -5.64 6.80 9.56
CA ALA A 23 -7.02 6.44 9.84
C ALA A 23 -7.96 7.12 8.84
N ALA A 24 -8.83 6.35 8.21
CA ALA A 24 -9.80 6.87 7.25
C ALA A 24 -11.18 6.24 7.47
N VAL A 25 -12.22 7.01 7.23
CA VAL A 25 -13.61 6.57 7.33
C VAL A 25 -14.24 6.56 5.93
N ILE A 26 -14.97 5.50 5.61
CA ILE A 26 -15.79 5.43 4.40
C ILE A 26 -17.17 4.86 4.71
N GLN A 27 -18.12 5.11 3.81
CA GLN A 27 -19.39 4.38 3.77
C GLN A 27 -19.41 3.45 2.57
N THR A 28 -19.68 2.16 2.83
CA THR A 28 -19.63 1.12 1.81
C THR A 28 -20.58 -0.03 2.13
N ASP A 29 -21.05 -0.70 1.08
CA ASP A 29 -21.77 -1.98 1.15
C ASP A 29 -20.84 -3.20 0.93
N GLY A 30 -19.51 -2.97 0.85
CA GLY A 30 -18.52 -3.99 0.52
C GLY A 30 -18.34 -4.25 -0.97
N THR A 31 -19.10 -3.58 -1.83
CA THR A 31 -18.99 -3.64 -3.31
C THR A 31 -18.75 -2.27 -3.92
N SER A 32 -19.38 -1.24 -3.37
CA SER A 32 -19.35 0.14 -3.83
C SER A 32 -18.96 1.08 -2.70
N ILE A 33 -18.37 2.22 -3.05
CA ILE A 33 -18.10 3.31 -2.13
C ILE A 33 -19.24 4.32 -2.25
N HIS A 34 -19.94 4.58 -1.16
CA HIS A 34 -21.05 5.52 -1.12
C HIS A 34 -20.62 6.92 -0.72
N SER A 35 -19.66 7.03 0.21
CA SER A 35 -19.06 8.33 0.58
C SER A 35 -17.68 8.13 1.22
N PHE A 36 -16.88 9.19 1.14
CA PHE A 36 -15.63 9.35 1.86
C PHE A 36 -15.89 10.19 3.11
N GLY A 37 -15.31 9.77 4.22
CA GLY A 37 -15.36 10.47 5.50
C GLY A 37 -14.02 11.12 5.84
N PRO A 38 -13.80 11.45 7.12
CA PRO A 38 -12.56 12.06 7.56
C PRO A 38 -11.37 11.13 7.45
N PHE A 39 -10.19 11.75 7.29
CA PHE A 39 -8.88 11.13 7.27
C PHE A 39 -7.95 11.87 8.22
N GLU A 40 -7.15 11.14 8.98
CA GLU A 40 -6.11 11.68 9.86
C GLU A 40 -4.86 10.80 9.83
N THR A 41 -3.71 11.45 9.94
CA THR A 41 -2.40 10.80 10.09
C THR A 41 -1.77 11.19 11.42
N LYS A 42 -1.19 10.23 12.13
CA LYS A 42 -0.41 10.46 13.36
C LYS A 42 1.01 9.94 13.16
N PRO A 43 2.03 10.82 13.08
CA PRO A 43 3.40 10.38 12.92
C PRO A 43 3.90 9.65 14.16
N TYR A 44 4.79 8.67 13.96
CA TYR A 44 5.47 8.01 15.07
C TYR A 44 6.51 8.92 15.71
N HIS A 45 6.57 8.87 17.05
CA HIS A 45 7.69 9.46 17.77
C HIS A 45 9.00 8.72 17.40
N PRO A 46 10.14 9.42 17.26
CA PRO A 46 11.41 8.81 16.82
C PRO A 46 11.85 7.58 17.61
N GLU A 47 11.65 7.58 18.93
CA GLU A 47 11.97 6.45 19.80
C GLU A 47 11.12 5.20 19.49
N PHE A 48 9.80 5.38 19.32
CA PHE A 48 8.90 4.30 18.93
C PHE A 48 9.23 3.76 17.55
N ARG A 49 9.47 4.66 16.60
CA ARG A 49 9.92 4.32 15.24
C ARG A 49 11.19 3.48 15.23
N GLY A 50 12.15 3.80 16.13
CA GLY A 50 13.39 3.03 16.32
C GLY A 50 13.08 1.59 16.73
N ARG A 51 12.22 1.38 17.72
CA ARG A 51 11.83 0.05 18.21
C ARG A 51 11.04 -0.74 17.16
N LEU A 52 10.18 -0.09 16.39
CA LEU A 52 9.50 -0.75 15.25
C LEU A 52 10.51 -1.21 14.20
N ARG A 53 11.52 -0.37 13.89
CA ARG A 53 12.57 -0.73 12.94
C ARG A 53 13.39 -1.94 13.39
N GLU A 54 13.67 -2.06 14.70
CA GLU A 54 14.35 -3.22 15.28
C GLU A 54 13.50 -4.50 15.19
N ALA A 55 12.17 -4.36 15.21
CA ALA A 55 11.24 -5.49 15.07
C ALA A 55 11.07 -5.96 13.61
N MET A 56 11.51 -5.17 12.63
CA MET A 56 11.41 -5.57 11.22
C MET A 56 12.30 -6.78 10.93
N GLY A 57 11.76 -7.76 10.21
CA GLY A 57 12.45 -9.00 9.88
C GLY A 57 12.47 -10.03 11.02
N THR A 58 11.75 -9.78 12.14
CA THR A 58 11.66 -10.72 13.25
C THR A 58 10.34 -11.49 13.22
N ARG A 59 10.38 -12.77 13.64
CA ARG A 59 9.18 -13.62 13.81
C ARG A 59 8.64 -13.56 15.23
N GLU A 60 9.37 -12.96 16.15
CA GLU A 60 8.96 -12.82 17.55
C GLU A 60 8.38 -11.43 17.78
N ILE A 61 7.14 -11.40 18.28
CA ILE A 61 6.45 -10.16 18.63
C ILE A 61 6.76 -9.84 20.10
N SER A 62 7.24 -8.62 20.34
CA SER A 62 7.24 -8.06 21.68
C SER A 62 5.80 -7.67 22.06
N ALA A 63 5.17 -8.41 22.97
CA ALA A 63 3.83 -8.11 23.46
C ALA A 63 3.68 -6.66 23.97
N LYS A 64 4.78 -6.09 24.52
CA LYS A 64 4.80 -4.68 24.92
C LYS A 64 4.71 -3.74 23.72
N LEU A 65 5.48 -4.02 22.66
CA LEU A 65 5.50 -3.19 21.44
C LEU A 65 4.15 -3.26 20.70
N GLU A 66 3.58 -4.47 20.60
CA GLU A 66 2.26 -4.70 20.01
C GLU A 66 1.17 -3.94 20.74
N ARG A 67 1.14 -4.06 22.08
CA ARG A 67 0.18 -3.35 22.91
C ARG A 67 0.30 -1.84 22.78
N GLU A 68 1.53 -1.30 22.76
CA GLU A 68 1.79 0.13 22.58
C GLU A 68 1.31 0.63 21.21
N LEU A 69 1.63 -0.12 20.12
CA LEU A 69 1.14 0.17 18.77
C LEU A 69 -0.39 0.19 18.74
N THR A 70 -1.04 -0.80 19.36
CA THR A 70 -2.51 -0.91 19.40
C THR A 70 -3.14 0.28 20.14
N HIS A 71 -2.56 0.70 21.26
CA HIS A 71 -3.02 1.90 21.97
C HIS A 71 -2.89 3.16 21.13
N MET A 72 -1.78 3.33 20.37
CA MET A 72 -1.60 4.49 19.48
C MET A 72 -2.67 4.54 18.38
N HIS A 73 -3.09 3.38 17.87
CA HIS A 73 -4.20 3.32 16.90
C HIS A 73 -5.53 3.70 17.56
N ALA A 74 -5.80 3.21 18.77
CA ALA A 74 -7.01 3.60 19.52
C ALA A 74 -7.03 5.10 19.83
N GLU A 75 -5.89 5.70 20.21
CA GLU A 75 -5.75 7.14 20.41
C GLU A 75 -6.06 7.93 19.13
N LEU A 76 -5.54 7.50 17.98
CA LEU A 76 -5.81 8.16 16.69
C LEU A 76 -7.30 8.11 16.35
N ILE A 77 -8.00 6.99 16.61
CA ILE A 77 -9.45 6.89 16.43
C ILE A 77 -10.17 7.92 17.31
N GLN A 78 -9.77 8.06 18.57
CA GLN A 78 -10.36 9.04 19.50
C GLN A 78 -10.12 10.49 19.05
N GLU A 79 -8.89 10.79 18.59
CA GLU A 79 -8.52 12.11 18.06
C GLU A 79 -9.34 12.44 16.79
N LEU A 80 -9.44 11.51 15.84
CA LEU A 80 -10.26 11.64 14.63
C LEU A 80 -11.73 11.86 14.99
N SER A 81 -12.28 11.02 15.87
CA SER A 81 -13.67 11.10 16.31
C SER A 81 -13.98 12.44 16.94
N LYS A 82 -13.12 12.92 17.83
CA LYS A 82 -13.27 14.23 18.49
C LYS A 82 -13.17 15.40 17.51
N LYS A 83 -12.23 15.33 16.56
CA LYS A 83 -11.98 16.41 15.59
C LYS A 83 -13.11 16.57 14.59
N HIS A 84 -13.80 15.47 14.26
CA HIS A 84 -14.83 15.42 13.23
C HIS A 84 -16.23 15.14 13.76
N ASP A 85 -16.45 15.30 15.08
CA ASP A 85 -17.74 15.11 15.76
C ASP A 85 -18.40 13.73 15.47
N LEU A 86 -17.56 12.69 15.31
CA LEU A 86 -18.03 11.32 15.12
C LEU A 86 -18.20 10.63 16.49
N MET A 87 -19.38 10.08 16.73
CA MET A 87 -19.58 9.20 17.90
C MET A 87 -19.03 7.81 17.60
N SER A 88 -18.53 7.12 18.61
CA SER A 88 -18.13 5.72 18.43
C SER A 88 -19.29 4.89 17.84
N SER A 89 -20.54 5.19 18.19
CA SER A 89 -21.75 4.54 17.65
C SER A 89 -21.93 4.68 16.15
N ASP A 90 -21.32 5.67 15.52
CA ASP A 90 -21.44 5.91 14.08
C ASP A 90 -20.56 4.97 13.24
N ILE A 91 -19.60 4.29 13.89
CA ILE A 91 -18.70 3.33 13.24
C ILE A 91 -19.25 1.93 13.45
N ASP A 92 -19.63 1.24 12.38
CA ASP A 92 -20.11 -0.14 12.42
C ASP A 92 -18.96 -1.15 12.62
N ILE A 93 -17.79 -0.89 12.03
CA ILE A 93 -16.65 -1.82 12.00
C ILE A 93 -15.33 -1.10 11.78
N ILE A 94 -14.25 -1.66 12.34
CA ILE A 94 -12.88 -1.17 12.16
C ILE A 94 -12.06 -2.22 11.41
N GLY A 95 -11.36 -1.79 10.35
CA GLY A 95 -10.33 -2.57 9.66
C GLY A 95 -8.95 -2.20 10.17
N PHE A 96 -8.27 -3.12 10.83
CA PHE A 96 -6.98 -2.89 11.46
C PHE A 96 -5.88 -3.68 10.76
N HIS A 97 -5.11 -3.01 9.89
CA HIS A 97 -3.97 -3.66 9.23
C HIS A 97 -2.85 -3.99 10.22
N GLY A 98 -2.58 -3.10 11.18
CA GLY A 98 -1.38 -3.18 12.00
C GLY A 98 -0.10 -2.87 11.22
N GLN A 99 1.05 -3.26 11.77
CA GLN A 99 2.36 -3.04 11.16
C GLN A 99 2.95 -4.37 10.68
N THR A 100 3.14 -4.54 9.38
CA THR A 100 3.87 -5.72 8.87
C THR A 100 5.31 -5.68 9.34
N THR A 101 5.71 -6.69 10.11
CA THR A 101 7.09 -6.88 10.57
C THR A 101 7.82 -7.97 9.79
N GLN A 102 7.09 -8.99 9.34
CA GLN A 102 7.63 -10.09 8.54
C GLN A 102 6.63 -10.50 7.47
N HIS A 103 7.14 -10.77 6.26
CA HIS A 103 6.32 -11.25 5.14
C HIS A 103 7.12 -12.21 4.27
N GLU A 104 6.83 -13.50 4.42
CA GLU A 104 7.53 -14.60 3.75
C GLU A 104 6.51 -15.57 3.12
N PRO A 105 5.80 -15.19 2.07
CA PRO A 105 4.75 -16.03 1.48
C PRO A 105 5.26 -17.39 0.99
N ALA A 106 6.50 -17.47 0.51
CA ALA A 106 7.13 -18.73 0.13
C ALA A 106 7.24 -19.73 1.32
N ASN A 107 7.29 -19.23 2.55
CA ASN A 107 7.28 -20.02 3.79
C ASN A 107 5.89 -20.10 4.43
N GLN A 108 4.84 -19.67 3.73
CA GLN A 108 3.46 -19.55 4.23
C GLN A 108 3.37 -18.76 5.55
N PHE A 109 4.17 -17.70 5.66
CA PHE A 109 4.26 -16.89 6.86
C PHE A 109 4.12 -15.40 6.57
N THR A 110 3.28 -14.73 7.36
CA THR A 110 3.18 -13.27 7.41
C THR A 110 2.83 -12.84 8.81
N LEU A 111 3.33 -11.69 9.23
CA LEU A 111 3.14 -11.19 10.57
C LEU A 111 2.87 -9.69 10.53
N GLN A 112 1.69 -9.32 11.00
CA GLN A 112 1.29 -7.94 11.24
C GLN A 112 1.15 -7.72 12.74
N LEU A 113 1.97 -6.84 13.29
CA LEU A 113 1.92 -6.41 14.68
C LEU A 113 0.64 -5.60 14.92
N GLY A 114 -0.17 -6.00 15.89
CA GLY A 114 -1.42 -5.34 16.25
C GLY A 114 -2.45 -6.31 16.82
N ASP A 115 -2.91 -6.02 18.04
CA ASP A 115 -3.88 -6.84 18.76
C ASP A 115 -5.31 -6.36 18.48
N GLY A 116 -6.01 -7.09 17.58
CA GLY A 116 -7.38 -6.77 17.18
C GLY A 116 -8.39 -6.90 18.33
N ALA A 117 -8.20 -7.84 19.25
CA ALA A 117 -9.07 -8.02 20.42
C ALA A 117 -8.94 -6.84 21.39
N LEU A 118 -7.71 -6.44 21.69
CA LEU A 118 -7.44 -5.26 22.51
C LEU A 118 -8.03 -3.98 21.87
N LEU A 119 -7.88 -3.83 20.54
CA LEU A 119 -8.44 -2.67 19.85
C LEU A 119 -9.96 -2.64 19.91
N ALA A 120 -10.62 -3.82 19.82
CA ALA A 120 -12.07 -3.92 19.97
C ALA A 120 -12.53 -3.51 21.37
N GLU A 121 -11.81 -3.93 22.43
CA GLU A 121 -12.08 -3.51 23.82
C GLU A 121 -11.90 -1.99 23.98
N LEU A 122 -10.80 -1.42 23.50
CA LEU A 122 -10.47 -0.01 23.65
C LEU A 122 -11.45 0.92 22.92
N THR A 123 -12.02 0.47 21.80
CA THR A 123 -12.91 1.28 20.97
C THR A 123 -14.39 1.01 21.19
N GLY A 124 -14.73 -0.15 21.80
CA GLY A 124 -16.10 -0.63 21.92
C GLY A 124 -16.73 -0.99 20.56
N ARG A 125 -15.93 -1.31 19.54
CA ARG A 125 -16.38 -1.62 18.18
C ARG A 125 -15.82 -2.95 17.67
N PRO A 126 -16.55 -3.65 16.79
CA PRO A 126 -16.01 -4.80 16.10
C PRO A 126 -14.76 -4.42 15.29
N VAL A 127 -13.71 -5.24 15.39
CA VAL A 127 -12.44 -5.05 14.67
C VAL A 127 -12.16 -6.26 13.81
N ILE A 128 -11.73 -6.04 12.58
CA ILE A 128 -11.14 -7.08 11.74
C ILE A 128 -9.67 -6.73 11.52
N ASN A 129 -8.80 -7.68 11.81
CA ASN A 129 -7.36 -7.62 11.54
C ASN A 129 -6.87 -8.85 10.79
N ASN A 130 -5.56 -9.04 10.66
CA ASN A 130 -4.93 -10.24 10.09
C ASN A 130 -5.41 -10.59 8.66
N PHE A 131 -5.60 -9.60 7.82
CA PHE A 131 -6.19 -9.74 6.47
C PHE A 131 -5.39 -10.63 5.51
N ARG A 132 -4.07 -10.76 5.72
CA ARG A 132 -3.15 -11.44 4.80
C ARG A 132 -2.96 -12.92 5.09
N ALA A 133 -3.18 -13.33 6.35
CA ALA A 133 -2.81 -14.66 6.82
C ALA A 133 -3.54 -15.80 6.09
N ALA A 134 -4.83 -15.66 5.83
CA ALA A 134 -5.61 -16.69 5.12
C ALA A 134 -5.10 -16.92 3.70
N ASP A 135 -4.76 -15.85 2.97
CA ASP A 135 -4.20 -15.90 1.63
C ASP A 135 -2.83 -16.58 1.61
N VAL A 136 -1.93 -16.13 2.50
CA VAL A 136 -0.57 -16.70 2.63
C VAL A 136 -0.59 -18.17 3.05
N ALA A 137 -1.51 -18.57 3.94
CA ALA A 137 -1.62 -19.95 4.42
C ALA A 137 -1.95 -20.96 3.32
N VAL A 138 -2.60 -20.53 2.24
CA VAL A 138 -2.93 -21.39 1.07
C VAL A 138 -1.95 -21.22 -0.09
N GLY A 139 -0.84 -20.50 0.12
CA GLY A 139 0.23 -20.31 -0.87
C GLY A 139 0.03 -19.09 -1.77
N GLY A 140 -0.85 -18.15 -1.40
CA GLY A 140 -0.93 -16.86 -2.04
C GLY A 140 0.18 -15.92 -1.57
N GLU A 141 0.43 -14.86 -2.34
CA GLU A 141 1.43 -13.84 -2.03
C GLU A 141 1.02 -12.91 -0.85
N GLY A 142 -0.24 -12.92 -0.40
CA GLY A 142 -0.73 -12.06 0.69
C GLY A 142 -0.71 -10.55 0.39
N ALA A 143 -0.19 -10.16 -0.76
CA ALA A 143 -0.07 -8.79 -1.25
C ALA A 143 -0.03 -8.80 -2.79
N PRO A 144 -0.54 -7.74 -3.46
CA PRO A 144 -1.29 -6.62 -2.89
C PRO A 144 -2.77 -6.96 -2.60
N LEU A 145 -3.35 -6.42 -1.52
CA LEU A 145 -4.79 -6.56 -1.19
C LEU A 145 -5.63 -5.34 -1.58
N ALA A 146 -5.04 -4.14 -1.64
CA ALA A 146 -5.71 -2.92 -2.07
C ALA A 146 -6.39 -2.97 -3.46
N PRO A 147 -6.01 -3.83 -4.40
CA PRO A 147 -6.65 -3.90 -5.72
C PRO A 147 -8.15 -4.11 -5.71
N VAL A 148 -8.70 -4.82 -4.71
CA VAL A 148 -10.15 -4.99 -4.59
C VAL A 148 -10.85 -3.66 -4.29
N TYR A 149 -10.21 -2.79 -3.51
CA TYR A 149 -10.66 -1.43 -3.24
C TYR A 149 -10.46 -0.52 -4.45
N HIS A 150 -9.31 -0.60 -5.12
CA HIS A 150 -9.05 0.12 -6.37
C HIS A 150 -10.13 -0.16 -7.43
N ARG A 151 -10.60 -1.41 -7.52
CA ARG A 151 -11.69 -1.78 -8.43
C ARG A 151 -13.00 -1.09 -8.06
N ALA A 152 -13.32 -1.02 -6.77
CA ALA A 152 -14.53 -0.32 -6.30
C ALA A 152 -14.44 1.19 -6.59
N LEU A 153 -13.30 1.82 -6.34
CA LEU A 153 -13.05 3.23 -6.67
C LEU A 153 -13.20 3.52 -8.16
N ALA A 154 -12.66 2.63 -9.02
CA ALA A 154 -12.62 2.81 -10.46
C ALA A 154 -13.95 2.53 -11.17
N THR A 155 -15.02 2.14 -10.46
CA THR A 155 -16.30 1.74 -11.05
C THR A 155 -16.90 2.81 -11.97
N ASN A 156 -16.73 4.10 -11.63
CA ASN A 156 -17.28 5.22 -12.39
C ASN A 156 -16.26 5.92 -13.30
N LEU A 157 -15.07 5.33 -13.47
CA LEU A 157 -14.04 5.87 -14.36
C LEU A 157 -14.04 5.16 -15.72
N GLY A 158 -13.49 5.82 -16.73
CA GLY A 158 -13.31 5.26 -18.07
C GLY A 158 -12.27 4.13 -18.07
N GLN A 159 -12.73 2.90 -18.04
CA GLN A 159 -11.89 1.70 -18.07
C GLN A 159 -11.51 1.32 -19.51
N PRO A 160 -10.40 0.56 -19.75
CA PRO A 160 -9.46 0.05 -18.75
C PRO A 160 -8.54 1.11 -18.16
N ILE A 161 -8.17 0.95 -16.89
CA ILE A 161 -7.37 1.90 -16.11
C ILE A 161 -6.25 1.16 -15.37
N ALA A 162 -5.11 1.84 -15.17
CA ALA A 162 -4.05 1.40 -14.27
C ALA A 162 -3.92 2.34 -13.07
N ILE A 163 -3.92 1.78 -11.87
CA ILE A 163 -3.63 2.50 -10.63
C ILE A 163 -2.29 1.98 -10.12
N VAL A 164 -1.32 2.89 -10.00
CA VAL A 164 0.04 2.58 -9.53
C VAL A 164 0.22 3.14 -8.14
N ASN A 165 0.48 2.29 -7.17
CA ASN A 165 0.94 2.72 -5.85
C ASN A 165 2.47 2.76 -5.85
N ILE A 166 3.06 3.95 -5.59
CA ILE A 166 4.50 4.13 -5.47
C ILE A 166 4.83 4.43 -4.01
N GLY A 167 4.94 3.38 -3.22
CA GLY A 167 5.47 3.39 -1.86
C GLY A 167 6.96 3.07 -1.84
N GLY A 168 7.43 2.31 -0.85
CA GLY A 168 8.80 1.77 -0.84
C GLY A 168 9.05 0.80 -2.00
N VAL A 169 8.12 -0.11 -2.24
CA VAL A 169 7.93 -0.93 -3.43
C VAL A 169 6.81 -0.32 -4.26
N ALA A 170 6.85 -0.45 -5.58
CA ALA A 170 5.77 -0.02 -6.45
C ALA A 170 4.95 -1.23 -6.93
N ASN A 171 3.63 -1.08 -6.92
CA ASN A 171 2.69 -2.06 -7.45
C ASN A 171 1.67 -1.42 -8.39
N VAL A 172 1.05 -2.24 -9.22
CA VAL A 172 0.03 -1.79 -10.16
C VAL A 172 -1.23 -2.62 -10.04
N SER A 173 -2.39 -1.96 -10.14
CA SER A 173 -3.69 -2.57 -10.36
C SER A 173 -4.18 -2.22 -11.76
N PHE A 174 -4.27 -3.20 -12.64
CA PHE A 174 -5.00 -3.09 -13.92
C PHE A 174 -6.46 -3.45 -13.68
N ILE A 175 -7.37 -2.61 -14.13
CA ILE A 175 -8.81 -2.75 -13.92
C ILE A 175 -9.53 -2.53 -15.24
N SER A 176 -10.33 -3.51 -15.64
CA SER A 176 -11.33 -3.36 -16.69
C SER A 176 -12.69 -3.87 -16.20
N SER A 177 -13.72 -3.83 -17.04
CA SER A 177 -15.08 -4.19 -16.66
C SER A 177 -15.19 -5.59 -16.00
N ASP A 178 -14.38 -6.53 -16.47
CA ASP A 178 -14.41 -7.94 -16.08
C ASP A 178 -13.08 -8.46 -15.50
N LYS A 179 -12.01 -7.67 -15.56
CA LYS A 179 -10.67 -8.11 -15.14
C LYS A 179 -10.08 -7.23 -14.07
N LEU A 180 -9.46 -7.87 -13.10
CA LEU A 180 -8.58 -7.28 -12.11
C LEU A 180 -7.27 -8.03 -12.15
N LEU A 181 -6.16 -7.35 -12.41
CA LEU A 181 -4.82 -7.90 -12.34
C LEU A 181 -3.98 -6.98 -11.47
N ALA A 182 -3.22 -7.53 -10.52
CA ALA A 182 -2.35 -6.71 -9.70
C ALA A 182 -1.08 -7.45 -9.31
N PHE A 183 0.03 -6.71 -9.24
CA PHE A 183 1.34 -7.26 -8.89
C PHE A 183 2.36 -6.15 -8.62
N ASP A 184 3.45 -6.50 -7.95
CA ASP A 184 4.56 -5.59 -7.75
C ASP A 184 5.33 -5.39 -9.05
N THR A 185 5.62 -4.12 -9.37
CA THR A 185 6.29 -3.75 -10.62
C THR A 185 7.81 -3.67 -10.45
N GLY A 186 8.27 -3.36 -9.24
CA GLY A 186 9.68 -3.13 -8.93
C GLY A 186 9.84 -2.23 -7.71
N PRO A 187 11.03 -1.67 -7.47
CA PRO A 187 11.22 -0.70 -6.40
C PRO A 187 10.40 0.57 -6.67
N GLY A 188 9.92 1.17 -5.58
CA GLY A 188 9.32 2.49 -5.57
C GLY A 188 10.32 3.54 -5.14
N ASN A 189 10.02 4.23 -4.02
CA ASN A 189 10.88 5.27 -3.47
C ASN A 189 12.02 4.74 -2.59
N ALA A 190 11.92 3.51 -2.06
CA ALA A 190 12.82 3.04 -0.99
C ALA A 190 14.30 3.17 -1.36
N LEU A 191 14.70 2.79 -2.59
CA LEU A 191 16.10 2.88 -3.00
C LEU A 191 16.58 4.34 -3.14
N ILE A 192 15.69 5.25 -3.56
CA ILE A 192 15.97 6.68 -3.66
C ILE A 192 16.15 7.27 -2.27
N ASP A 193 15.25 6.94 -1.35
CA ASP A 193 15.28 7.42 0.03
C ASP A 193 16.50 6.89 0.78
N ASP A 194 16.82 5.61 0.64
CA ASP A 194 18.02 4.99 1.22
C ASP A 194 19.31 5.64 0.70
N LEU A 195 19.39 5.94 -0.61
CA LEU A 195 20.51 6.67 -1.20
C LEU A 195 20.67 8.07 -0.58
N VAL A 196 19.57 8.82 -0.51
CA VAL A 196 19.56 10.19 0.00
C VAL A 196 19.91 10.21 1.47
N LEU A 197 19.32 9.31 2.27
CA LEU A 197 19.62 9.17 3.70
C LEU A 197 21.10 8.86 3.92
N ALA A 198 21.64 7.88 3.20
CA ALA A 198 23.03 7.44 3.36
C ALA A 198 24.05 8.55 2.99
N ARG A 199 23.75 9.35 1.97
CA ARG A 199 24.71 10.34 1.45
C ARG A 199 24.50 11.77 1.96
N THR A 200 23.33 12.10 2.53
CA THR A 200 23.00 13.47 2.95
C THR A 200 22.45 13.59 4.36
N GLY A 201 22.01 12.47 4.98
CA GLY A 201 21.27 12.46 6.23
C GLY A 201 19.82 12.94 6.12
N LYS A 202 19.32 13.28 4.92
CA LYS A 202 17.92 13.63 4.67
C LYS A 202 17.10 12.37 4.39
N SER A 203 15.80 12.44 4.65
CA SER A 203 14.92 11.26 4.52
C SER A 203 14.57 10.90 3.09
N PHE A 204 14.54 11.84 2.13
CA PHE A 204 14.12 11.64 0.74
C PHE A 204 14.62 12.78 -0.17
N ASP A 205 14.51 12.59 -1.49
CA ASP A 205 14.79 13.61 -2.52
C ASP A 205 13.58 14.56 -2.65
N GLN A 206 13.67 15.70 -1.93
CA GLN A 206 12.60 16.69 -1.92
C GLN A 206 12.30 17.18 -3.33
N ASP A 207 11.04 16.99 -3.79
CA ASP A 207 10.54 17.38 -5.10
C ASP A 207 11.36 16.82 -6.30
N GLY A 208 12.11 15.73 -6.09
CA GLY A 208 12.99 15.15 -7.12
C GLY A 208 14.15 16.04 -7.54
N GLN A 209 14.58 17.00 -6.67
CA GLN A 209 15.57 18.02 -7.02
C GLN A 209 16.97 17.47 -7.29
N LEU A 210 17.35 16.37 -6.64
CA LEU A 210 18.61 15.68 -6.91
C LEU A 210 18.54 14.97 -8.25
N ALA A 211 17.49 14.16 -8.46
CA ALA A 211 17.29 13.42 -9.70
C ALA A 211 17.20 14.38 -10.93
N ALA A 212 16.54 15.54 -10.78
CA ALA A 212 16.42 16.54 -11.83
C ALA A 212 17.75 17.12 -12.34
N LYS A 213 18.78 17.12 -11.49
CA LYS A 213 20.14 17.61 -11.83
C LYS A 213 21.04 16.53 -12.38
N GLY A 214 20.64 15.25 -12.23
CA GLY A 214 21.43 14.11 -12.60
C GLY A 214 21.24 13.65 -14.05
N ARG A 215 22.11 12.72 -14.43
CA ARG A 215 22.02 12.00 -15.69
C ARG A 215 21.96 10.50 -15.41
N VAL A 216 21.06 9.81 -16.09
CA VAL A 216 20.88 8.36 -15.94
C VAL A 216 22.12 7.63 -16.43
N ASP A 217 22.70 6.79 -15.57
CA ASP A 217 23.74 5.84 -15.94
C ASP A 217 23.11 4.57 -16.52
N LYS A 218 23.21 4.44 -17.85
CA LYS A 218 22.60 3.34 -18.61
C LYS A 218 23.13 1.97 -18.17
N SER A 219 24.38 1.87 -17.76
CA SER A 219 25.01 0.62 -17.32
C SER A 219 24.38 0.13 -16.01
N SER A 220 24.27 1.01 -15.00
CA SER A 220 23.62 0.69 -13.73
C SER A 220 22.13 0.36 -13.94
N LEU A 221 21.42 1.13 -14.76
CA LEU A 221 20.02 0.86 -15.08
C LEU A 221 19.83 -0.52 -15.73
N THR A 222 20.70 -0.87 -16.71
CA THR A 222 20.66 -2.19 -17.34
C THR A 222 20.93 -3.31 -16.34
N ASN A 223 21.88 -3.12 -15.44
CA ASN A 223 22.20 -4.08 -14.37
C ASN A 223 20.97 -4.32 -13.49
N PHE A 224 20.33 -3.28 -12.96
CA PHE A 224 19.11 -3.41 -12.16
C PHE A 224 17.98 -4.15 -12.90
N LEU A 225 17.75 -3.78 -14.16
CA LEU A 225 16.68 -4.37 -14.98
C LEU A 225 16.97 -5.80 -15.47
N SER A 226 18.19 -6.34 -15.25
CA SER A 226 18.54 -7.72 -15.54
C SER A 226 18.13 -8.72 -14.46
N HIS A 227 17.66 -8.24 -13.30
CA HIS A 227 17.24 -9.06 -12.17
C HIS A 227 16.10 -10.02 -12.56
N GLU A 228 16.14 -11.25 -12.03
CA GLU A 228 15.18 -12.32 -12.35
C GLU A 228 13.70 -11.93 -12.08
N PHE A 229 13.44 -11.07 -11.09
CA PHE A 229 12.11 -10.58 -10.81
C PHE A 229 11.38 -10.03 -12.05
N PHE A 230 12.11 -9.33 -12.96
CA PHE A 230 11.51 -8.74 -14.15
C PHE A 230 11.15 -9.75 -15.25
N LYS A 231 11.64 -11.00 -15.14
CA LYS A 231 11.30 -12.10 -16.05
C LYS A 231 10.09 -12.90 -15.59
N GLN A 232 9.71 -12.77 -14.31
CA GLN A 232 8.59 -13.50 -13.73
C GLN A 232 7.26 -12.93 -14.22
N PRO A 233 6.30 -13.78 -14.64
CA PRO A 233 4.94 -13.34 -14.92
C PRO A 233 4.20 -12.98 -13.62
N PRO A 234 3.16 -12.10 -13.68
CA PRO A 234 2.27 -11.89 -12.56
C PRO A 234 1.35 -13.14 -12.31
N PRO A 235 0.84 -13.31 -11.09
CA PRO A 235 1.07 -12.45 -9.91
C PRO A 235 2.46 -12.63 -9.33
N LYS A 236 3.04 -11.56 -8.79
CA LYS A 236 4.36 -11.58 -8.15
C LYS A 236 4.48 -10.47 -7.13
N SER A 237 5.21 -10.74 -6.06
CA SER A 237 5.56 -9.78 -5.02
C SER A 237 7.08 -9.54 -4.96
N LEU A 238 7.49 -8.45 -4.34
CA LEU A 238 8.88 -8.03 -4.26
C LEU A 238 9.24 -7.67 -2.82
N ASP A 239 10.31 -8.28 -2.30
CA ASP A 239 10.91 -7.80 -1.07
C ASP A 239 11.57 -6.43 -1.28
N ARG A 240 11.36 -5.49 -0.34
CA ARG A 240 11.95 -4.15 -0.38
C ARG A 240 13.48 -4.18 -0.53
N ASN A 241 14.13 -5.20 0.04
CA ASN A 241 15.59 -5.36 0.08
C ASN A 241 16.14 -6.19 -1.10
N ALA A 242 15.32 -6.53 -2.10
CA ALA A 242 15.74 -7.34 -3.24
C ALA A 242 16.84 -6.70 -4.10
N PHE A 243 17.00 -5.39 -4.03
CA PHE A 243 17.99 -4.65 -4.81
C PHE A 243 19.02 -3.96 -3.93
N ASN A 244 20.29 -4.04 -4.35
CA ASN A 244 21.40 -3.40 -3.67
C ASN A 244 21.78 -2.10 -4.40
N ILE A 245 21.73 -0.96 -3.70
CA ILE A 245 22.08 0.36 -4.23
C ILE A 245 23.57 0.54 -4.50
N SER A 246 24.46 -0.34 -4.01
CA SER A 246 25.90 -0.25 -4.23
C SER A 246 26.32 -0.17 -5.70
N VAL A 247 25.45 -0.63 -6.61
CA VAL A 247 25.61 -0.44 -8.08
C VAL A 247 25.76 1.03 -8.45
N THR A 248 25.27 1.94 -7.62
CA THR A 248 25.35 3.40 -7.84
C THR A 248 26.50 4.09 -7.10
N ASP A 249 27.33 3.37 -6.34
CA ASP A 249 28.38 3.97 -5.46
C ASP A 249 29.41 4.82 -6.20
N ARG A 250 29.71 4.44 -7.44
CA ARG A 250 30.63 5.19 -8.34
C ARG A 250 30.02 6.47 -8.94
N LEU A 251 28.71 6.67 -8.79
CA LEU A 251 28.00 7.81 -9.38
C LEU A 251 27.97 9.00 -8.41
N SER A 252 27.87 10.22 -8.95
CA SER A 252 27.51 11.37 -8.11
C SER A 252 26.12 11.15 -7.52
N LEU A 253 25.80 11.85 -6.44
CA LEU A 253 24.48 11.73 -5.78
C LEU A 253 23.34 11.99 -6.76
N GLU A 254 23.46 13.04 -7.58
CA GLU A 254 22.46 13.42 -8.58
C GLU A 254 22.29 12.34 -9.66
N ASN A 255 23.41 11.81 -10.19
CA ASN A 255 23.36 10.75 -11.20
C ASN A 255 22.80 9.44 -10.64
N ALA A 256 23.13 9.11 -9.38
CA ALA A 256 22.55 7.96 -8.69
C ALA A 256 21.05 8.14 -8.50
N ALA A 257 20.58 9.30 -8.02
CA ALA A 257 19.17 9.60 -7.85
C ALA A 257 18.40 9.54 -9.19
N ALA A 258 18.94 10.16 -10.26
CA ALA A 258 18.35 10.09 -11.59
C ALA A 258 18.27 8.65 -12.12
N THR A 259 19.29 7.83 -11.87
CA THR A 259 19.32 6.43 -12.30
C THR A 259 18.28 5.58 -11.55
N LEU A 260 18.10 5.81 -10.24
CA LEU A 260 17.08 5.11 -9.45
C LEU A 260 15.65 5.54 -9.82
N VAL A 261 15.41 6.83 -10.09
CA VAL A 261 14.12 7.29 -10.66
C VAL A 261 13.84 6.62 -12.00
N ALA A 262 14.84 6.57 -12.89
CA ALA A 262 14.71 5.88 -14.17
C ALA A 262 14.47 4.37 -13.99
N PHE A 263 15.04 3.76 -12.97
CA PHE A 263 14.80 2.35 -12.65
C PHE A 263 13.35 2.12 -12.22
N THR A 264 12.84 2.87 -11.24
CA THR A 264 11.46 2.79 -10.78
C THR A 264 10.48 3.01 -11.93
N THR A 265 10.65 4.08 -12.71
CA THR A 265 9.74 4.43 -13.80
C THR A 265 9.78 3.43 -14.95
N THR A 266 10.97 2.87 -15.27
CA THR A 266 11.10 1.81 -16.30
C THR A 266 10.44 0.52 -15.83
N ALA A 267 10.59 0.14 -14.56
CA ALA A 267 9.97 -1.05 -13.99
C ALA A 267 8.43 -0.96 -14.05
N ILE A 268 7.87 0.18 -13.64
CA ILE A 268 6.43 0.45 -13.75
C ILE A 268 5.97 0.40 -15.21
N THR A 269 6.68 1.05 -16.12
CA THR A 269 6.29 1.11 -17.54
C THR A 269 6.29 -0.28 -18.18
N ARG A 270 7.27 -1.13 -17.85
CA ARG A 270 7.35 -2.52 -18.32
C ARG A 270 6.17 -3.37 -17.86
N SER A 271 5.52 -3.04 -16.75
CA SER A 271 4.36 -3.77 -16.25
C SER A 271 3.20 -3.78 -17.24
N ALA A 272 3.08 -2.74 -18.09
CA ALA A 272 2.05 -2.65 -19.12
C ALA A 272 2.09 -3.82 -20.14
N SER A 273 3.23 -4.48 -20.30
CA SER A 273 3.34 -5.65 -21.19
C SER A 273 2.58 -6.89 -20.68
N PHE A 274 2.21 -6.91 -19.41
CA PHE A 274 1.41 -7.98 -18.80
C PHE A 274 -0.09 -7.69 -18.84
N PHE A 275 -0.50 -6.47 -19.23
CA PHE A 275 -1.91 -6.13 -19.26
C PHE A 275 -2.62 -6.83 -20.43
N PRO A 276 -3.86 -7.31 -20.21
CA PRO A 276 -4.64 -7.95 -21.26
C PRO A 276 -4.96 -7.03 -22.44
N GLU A 277 -4.98 -5.72 -22.19
CA GLU A 277 -5.29 -4.67 -23.17
C GLU A 277 -4.66 -3.34 -22.73
N PRO A 278 -4.46 -2.38 -23.67
CA PRO A 278 -3.93 -1.07 -23.32
C PRO A 278 -4.89 -0.28 -22.44
N VAL A 279 -4.33 0.41 -21.41
CA VAL A 279 -5.13 1.27 -20.53
C VAL A 279 -5.33 2.66 -21.13
N ASN A 280 -6.47 3.26 -20.79
CA ASN A 280 -6.83 4.61 -21.19
C ASN A 280 -6.21 5.68 -20.28
N GLN A 281 -6.05 5.35 -18.99
CA GLN A 281 -5.62 6.27 -17.96
C GLN A 281 -4.68 5.58 -16.97
N TRP A 282 -3.68 6.33 -16.52
CA TRP A 282 -2.76 5.95 -15.46
C TRP A 282 -2.93 6.90 -14.28
N LEU A 283 -3.31 6.36 -13.13
CA LEU A 283 -3.41 7.09 -11.88
C LEU A 283 -2.30 6.64 -10.93
N VAL A 284 -1.71 7.58 -10.19
CA VAL A 284 -0.62 7.31 -9.26
C VAL A 284 -1.06 7.68 -7.85
N THR A 285 -0.89 6.77 -6.91
CA THR A 285 -1.03 6.93 -5.47
C THR A 285 0.30 6.65 -4.76
N GLY A 286 0.32 6.74 -3.43
CA GLY A 286 1.53 6.60 -2.63
C GLY A 286 2.45 7.82 -2.70
N GLY A 287 3.50 7.83 -1.89
CA GLY A 287 4.43 8.98 -1.76
C GLY A 287 5.10 9.40 -3.06
N GLY A 288 5.32 8.46 -3.98
CA GLY A 288 5.96 8.74 -5.29
C GLY A 288 5.19 9.71 -6.19
N ARG A 289 3.86 9.87 -6.00
CA ARG A 289 3.06 10.85 -6.75
C ARG A 289 3.46 12.31 -6.49
N HIS A 290 4.13 12.55 -5.35
CA HIS A 290 4.66 13.88 -5.00
C HIS A 290 6.02 14.18 -5.62
N ASN A 291 6.66 13.21 -6.27
CA ASN A 291 7.93 13.41 -6.96
C ASN A 291 7.71 13.80 -8.43
N PRO A 292 7.91 15.07 -8.82
CA PRO A 292 7.63 15.54 -10.18
C PRO A 292 8.48 14.82 -11.24
N MET A 293 9.68 14.34 -10.87
CA MET A 293 10.55 13.62 -11.81
C MET A 293 10.00 12.24 -12.12
N ILE A 294 9.46 11.53 -11.11
CA ILE A 294 8.79 10.24 -11.32
C ILE A 294 7.57 10.43 -12.21
N MET A 295 6.71 11.39 -11.90
CA MET A 295 5.48 11.66 -12.65
C MET A 295 5.77 12.03 -14.11
N LYS A 296 6.75 12.90 -14.33
CA LYS A 296 7.20 13.32 -15.67
C LYS A 296 7.75 12.13 -16.47
N GLU A 297 8.69 11.37 -15.90
CA GLU A 297 9.29 10.23 -16.59
C GLU A 297 8.28 9.13 -16.90
N LEU A 298 7.34 8.86 -16.02
CA LEU A 298 6.26 7.92 -16.29
C LEU A 298 5.43 8.36 -17.50
N SER A 299 5.03 9.64 -17.55
CA SER A 299 4.25 10.18 -18.65
C SER A 299 5.02 10.10 -19.99
N GLU A 300 6.31 10.47 -19.98
CA GLU A 300 7.19 10.42 -21.16
C GLU A 300 7.38 8.97 -21.67
N ARG A 301 7.64 8.02 -20.76
CA ARG A 301 7.89 6.61 -21.10
C ARG A 301 6.64 5.89 -21.59
N LEU A 302 5.48 6.16 -20.98
CA LEU A 302 4.20 5.57 -21.37
C LEU A 302 3.61 6.21 -22.63
N GLY A 303 4.03 7.44 -22.98
CA GLY A 303 3.39 8.23 -24.04
C GLY A 303 1.91 8.51 -23.74
N LYS A 304 1.55 8.57 -22.45
CA LYS A 304 0.19 8.73 -21.93
C LYS A 304 0.18 9.79 -20.83
N VAL A 305 -0.99 10.34 -20.57
CA VAL A 305 -1.19 11.21 -19.42
C VAL A 305 -1.19 10.35 -18.15
N VAL A 306 -0.27 10.67 -17.23
CA VAL A 306 -0.16 10.08 -15.90
C VAL A 306 -0.55 11.15 -14.91
N GLN A 307 -1.51 10.85 -14.05
CA GLN A 307 -2.08 11.80 -13.10
C GLN A 307 -2.04 11.27 -11.67
N PRO A 308 -1.89 12.14 -10.68
CA PRO A 308 -2.11 11.73 -9.29
C PRO A 308 -3.61 11.43 -9.08
N VAL A 309 -3.92 10.56 -8.12
CA VAL A 309 -5.30 10.15 -7.83
C VAL A 309 -6.21 11.31 -7.41
N GLU A 310 -5.65 12.39 -6.93
CA GLU A 310 -6.36 13.64 -6.60
C GLU A 310 -7.06 14.25 -7.83
N SER A 311 -6.56 13.98 -9.03
CA SER A 311 -7.18 14.46 -10.29
C SER A 311 -8.57 13.88 -10.55
N VAL A 312 -8.90 12.77 -9.89
CA VAL A 312 -10.22 12.12 -9.94
C VAL A 312 -10.96 12.22 -8.62
N GLY A 313 -10.49 13.10 -7.71
CA GLY A 313 -11.14 13.42 -6.45
C GLY A 313 -10.86 12.44 -5.30
N TRP A 314 -9.87 11.53 -5.45
CA TRP A 314 -9.48 10.64 -4.36
C TRP A 314 -8.37 11.26 -3.51
N ASN A 315 -8.29 10.88 -2.25
CA ASN A 315 -7.20 11.30 -1.36
C ASN A 315 -6.10 10.22 -1.37
N GLY A 316 -5.00 10.49 -2.06
CA GLY A 316 -3.91 9.53 -2.21
C GLY A 316 -3.22 9.12 -0.89
N ASP A 317 -3.32 9.93 0.16
CA ASP A 317 -2.81 9.60 1.49
C ASP A 317 -3.79 8.70 2.28
N ALA A 318 -5.09 8.77 1.97
CA ALA A 318 -6.12 7.99 2.65
C ALA A 318 -6.35 6.60 2.03
N ILE A 319 -6.01 6.40 0.75
CA ILE A 319 -6.39 5.20 -0.04
C ILE A 319 -6.05 3.88 0.67
N GLU A 320 -4.90 3.76 1.31
CA GLU A 320 -4.52 2.52 1.98
C GLU A 320 -5.38 2.27 3.24
N ALA A 321 -5.62 3.29 4.06
CA ALA A 321 -6.50 3.17 5.22
C ALA A 321 -7.95 2.92 4.79
N GLU A 322 -8.45 3.62 3.77
CA GLU A 322 -9.77 3.38 3.17
C GLU A 322 -9.91 1.94 2.64
N ALA A 323 -8.84 1.39 2.03
CA ALA A 323 -8.84 0.00 1.56
C ALA A 323 -9.05 -0.99 2.71
N PHE A 324 -8.46 -0.76 3.89
CA PHE A 324 -8.67 -1.63 5.05
C PHE A 324 -10.07 -1.44 5.67
N ALA A 325 -10.65 -0.25 5.62
CA ALA A 325 -12.06 -0.03 5.95
C ALA A 325 -12.98 -0.85 5.02
N PHE A 326 -12.75 -0.77 3.72
CA PHE A 326 -13.50 -1.51 2.71
C PHE A 326 -13.36 -3.03 2.89
N MET A 327 -12.14 -3.50 3.09
CA MET A 327 -11.86 -4.92 3.30
C MET A 327 -12.47 -5.45 4.60
N ALA A 328 -12.58 -4.64 5.65
CA ALA A 328 -13.28 -5.05 6.87
C ALA A 328 -14.75 -5.35 6.61
N VAL A 329 -15.46 -4.52 5.83
CA VAL A 329 -16.84 -4.79 5.44
C VAL A 329 -16.93 -6.03 4.56
N ARG A 330 -16.01 -6.21 3.60
CA ARG A 330 -15.97 -7.41 2.77
C ARG A 330 -15.75 -8.68 3.59
N SER A 331 -14.81 -8.64 4.53
CA SER A 331 -14.54 -9.76 5.45
C SER A 331 -15.76 -10.10 6.28
N LEU A 332 -16.44 -9.10 6.86
CA LEU A 332 -17.69 -9.26 7.61
C LEU A 332 -18.77 -9.95 6.77
N LEU A 333 -18.88 -9.57 5.50
CA LEU A 333 -19.85 -10.10 4.54
C LEU A 333 -19.37 -11.39 3.83
N LYS A 334 -18.18 -11.90 4.21
CA LYS A 334 -17.53 -13.08 3.58
C LYS A 334 -17.30 -12.92 2.07
N LEU A 335 -17.13 -11.69 1.62
CA LEU A 335 -16.76 -11.38 0.24
C LEU A 335 -15.24 -11.53 0.04
N PRO A 336 -14.78 -11.92 -1.15
CA PRO A 336 -13.35 -12.10 -1.40
C PRO A 336 -12.53 -10.83 -1.25
N LEU A 337 -11.36 -10.95 -0.63
CA LEU A 337 -10.32 -9.92 -0.50
C LEU A 337 -9.20 -10.09 -1.53
N SER A 338 -8.93 -11.33 -1.92
CA SER A 338 -7.86 -11.68 -2.85
C SER A 338 -8.35 -12.64 -3.94
N PHE A 339 -7.60 -12.68 -5.05
CA PHE A 339 -7.99 -13.37 -6.27
C PHE A 339 -6.75 -14.04 -6.91
N PRO A 340 -6.95 -15.07 -7.77
CA PRO A 340 -5.85 -15.67 -8.53
C PRO A 340 -5.00 -14.65 -9.30
N SER A 341 -5.64 -13.59 -9.80
CA SER A 341 -5.00 -12.53 -10.58
C SER A 341 -4.34 -11.43 -9.75
N THR A 342 -4.43 -11.47 -8.40
CA THR A 342 -3.81 -10.47 -7.53
C THR A 342 -2.73 -11.05 -6.64
N THR A 343 -3.01 -12.15 -5.95
CA THR A 343 -2.09 -12.78 -5.00
C THR A 343 -1.69 -14.21 -5.38
N GLY A 344 -2.22 -14.75 -6.48
CA GLY A 344 -1.86 -16.09 -6.95
C GLY A 344 -2.55 -17.25 -6.23
N VAL A 345 -3.55 -16.97 -5.38
CA VAL A 345 -4.39 -18.03 -4.77
C VAL A 345 -5.14 -18.81 -5.84
N SER A 346 -5.46 -20.08 -5.57
CA SER A 346 -6.16 -20.94 -6.53
C SER A 346 -7.59 -20.49 -6.85
N GLU A 347 -8.25 -19.83 -5.88
CA GLU A 347 -9.62 -19.31 -6.00
C GLU A 347 -9.77 -18.01 -5.20
N ALA A 348 -10.83 -17.26 -5.45
CA ALA A 348 -11.10 -16.01 -4.73
C ALA A 348 -11.35 -16.27 -3.25
N MET A 349 -10.63 -15.56 -2.36
CA MET A 349 -10.64 -15.82 -0.93
C MET A 349 -11.03 -14.61 -0.10
N THR A 350 -11.79 -14.87 0.96
CA THR A 350 -11.95 -13.94 2.06
C THR A 350 -10.81 -14.09 3.06
N GLY A 351 -10.71 -13.17 4.02
CA GLY A 351 -9.68 -13.18 5.06
C GLY A 351 -10.05 -12.22 6.19
N GLY A 352 -9.19 -12.17 7.20
CA GLY A 352 -9.39 -11.32 8.38
C GLY A 352 -10.07 -12.06 9.53
N ASP A 353 -9.62 -11.74 10.74
CA ASP A 353 -10.13 -12.26 11.99
C ASP A 353 -11.01 -11.21 12.66
N LEU A 354 -12.26 -11.59 12.98
CA LEU A 354 -13.24 -10.70 13.61
C LEU A 354 -13.14 -10.80 15.15
N HIS A 355 -13.01 -9.64 15.78
CA HIS A 355 -13.03 -9.48 17.23
C HIS A 355 -14.20 -8.58 17.64
N HIS A 356 -14.92 -9.00 18.68
CA HIS A 356 -15.99 -8.20 19.29
C HIS A 356 -15.51 -7.59 20.61
N PRO A 357 -15.97 -6.38 20.96
CA PRO A 357 -15.77 -5.87 22.31
C PRO A 357 -16.51 -6.76 23.30
N ASN A 358 -15.92 -6.94 24.51
CA ASN A 358 -16.54 -7.70 25.61
C ASN A 358 -17.73 -6.96 26.22
#